data_403287f6ce238c9bbe9c00fae7c43eb5
#
_entry.id   403287f6ce238c9bbe9c00fae7c43eb5
#
_cell.length_a   1.000
_cell.length_b   1.000
_cell.length_c   1.000
_cell.angle_alpha   90.00
_cell.angle_beta   90.00
_cell.angle_gamma   90.00
#
_symmetry.space_group_name_H-M   'P 1'
#
loop_
_entity.id
_entity.type
_entity.pdbx_description
1 polymer ?
#
loop_
_entity_poly.entity_id
_entity_poly.type
_entity_poly.pdbx_seq_one_letter_code
_entity_poly.pdbx_strand_id
1 'polypeptide(L)'
;MKKKLCLLLCAVLCLFPLGACQGEDPAEGALPQPPGLTVTCGEESVTAALGSFQWEYPQEDGTTVAVVSDAVHPLDREGDLPELAGGSQATLSWDGPAPETVVLCCWPEDAWGDTDREAVEVPVDGDSFPLLAGLHIYEVRAEWPEGQAIGSGDASYAFTARGEEGETDVQGPPSLTLVQGEERTEAYRNFFYWEENGVCVNRTLSAPSGWEAPSVQAGVPVTLEWEREPEEIRLERWPQGVPDEEAQGEDLPWEGSLTPETGWVYVFYADWEVQDGWGGTGVYAFGAEE
;
A
#
# COMPACT_ATOMS: atom_id res chain seq x y z
N MET A 1 -12.00 -57.33 53.07
CA MET A 1 -13.21 -56.57 52.71
C MET A 1 -13.03 -55.04 52.69
N LYS A 2 -11.78 -54.49 52.70
CA LYS A 2 -11.51 -53.02 52.74
C LYS A 2 -11.06 -52.42 51.40
N LYS A 3 -10.85 -53.20 50.34
CA LYS A 3 -10.37 -52.72 49.02
C LYS A 3 -11.50 -52.47 47.97
N LYS A 4 -12.75 -52.89 48.23
CA LYS A 4 -13.88 -52.70 47.28
C LYS A 4 -14.71 -51.44 47.54
N LEU A 5 -14.50 -50.75 48.68
CA LEU A 5 -15.24 -49.54 49.03
C LEU A 5 -14.64 -48.26 48.45
N CYS A 6 -13.34 -48.25 48.18
CA CYS A 6 -12.69 -47.09 47.59
C CYS A 6 -12.96 -46.90 46.08
N LEU A 7 -13.31 -47.99 45.37
CA LEU A 7 -13.59 -47.91 43.92
C LEU A 7 -14.99 -47.37 43.62
N LEU A 8 -15.91 -47.45 44.57
CA LEU A 8 -17.30 -46.93 44.36
C LEU A 8 -17.40 -45.43 44.67
N LEU A 9 -16.48 -44.87 45.47
CA LEU A 9 -16.50 -43.46 45.81
C LEU A 9 -15.84 -42.57 44.70
N CYS A 10 -14.93 -43.14 43.90
CA CYS A 10 -14.34 -42.43 42.74
C CYS A 10 -15.26 -42.36 41.54
N ALA A 11 -16.24 -43.30 41.40
CA ALA A 11 -17.14 -43.33 40.29
C ALA A 11 -18.31 -42.32 40.40
N VAL A 12 -18.60 -41.82 41.59
CA VAL A 12 -19.69 -40.85 41.82
C VAL A 12 -19.21 -39.39 41.69
N LEU A 13 -17.88 -39.13 41.76
CA LEU A 13 -17.35 -37.79 41.59
C LEU A 13 -17.13 -37.36 40.10
N CYS A 14 -17.30 -38.27 39.16
CA CYS A 14 -17.15 -37.98 37.73
C CYS A 14 -18.46 -37.63 37.01
N LEU A 15 -19.59 -37.48 37.74
CA LEU A 15 -20.89 -37.11 37.22
C LEU A 15 -21.30 -35.65 37.56
N PHE A 16 -20.32 -34.75 37.77
CA PHE A 16 -20.63 -33.35 37.57
C PHE A 16 -20.71 -33.12 36.08
N PRO A 17 -21.88 -32.71 35.55
CA PRO A 17 -21.92 -32.20 34.22
C PRO A 17 -20.91 -31.02 34.20
N LEU A 18 -19.87 -31.10 33.38
CA LEU A 18 -19.24 -29.95 32.83
C LEU A 18 -20.39 -29.15 32.20
N GLY A 19 -20.89 -28.17 32.94
CA GLY A 19 -21.71 -27.13 32.34
C GLY A 19 -20.82 -26.53 31.25
N ALA A 20 -20.97 -27.06 30.05
CA ALA A 20 -20.59 -26.28 28.88
C ALA A 20 -21.29 -24.94 29.08
N CYS A 21 -20.53 -23.85 29.12
CA CYS A 21 -21.09 -22.56 28.81
C CYS A 21 -21.75 -22.75 27.46
N GLN A 22 -23.06 -22.93 27.46
CA GLN A 22 -23.89 -22.79 26.28
C GLN A 22 -23.82 -21.29 26.02
N GLY A 23 -22.86 -20.87 25.19
CA GLY A 23 -22.96 -19.58 24.52
C GLY A 23 -24.29 -19.64 23.77
N GLU A 24 -25.15 -18.68 24.02
CA GLU A 24 -26.37 -18.53 23.26
C GLU A 24 -26.02 -18.33 21.79
N ASP A 25 -26.88 -18.81 20.90
CA ASP A 25 -26.66 -18.75 19.46
C ASP A 25 -26.75 -17.26 18.99
N PRO A 26 -25.99 -16.88 17.96
CA PRO A 26 -26.14 -15.56 17.33
C PRO A 26 -27.60 -15.37 16.88
N ALA A 27 -28.11 -14.13 16.95
CA ALA A 27 -29.43 -13.81 16.41
C ALA A 27 -29.49 -14.12 14.90
N GLU A 28 -30.71 -14.32 14.37
CA GLU A 28 -30.88 -14.64 12.95
C GLU A 28 -30.22 -13.57 12.06
N GLY A 29 -29.27 -13.99 11.23
CA GLY A 29 -28.49 -13.12 10.35
C GLY A 29 -27.28 -12.40 11.01
N ALA A 30 -27.07 -12.55 12.31
CA ALA A 30 -25.89 -12.03 12.98
C ALA A 30 -24.65 -12.88 12.67
N LEU A 31 -23.51 -12.19 12.51
CA LEU A 31 -22.22 -12.83 12.25
C LEU A 31 -21.36 -12.78 13.52
N PRO A 32 -20.86 -13.94 14.01
CA PRO A 32 -20.00 -13.99 15.21
C PRO A 32 -18.59 -13.42 14.98
N GLN A 33 -18.27 -13.04 13.76
CA GLN A 33 -17.03 -12.37 13.35
C GLN A 33 -17.32 -11.47 12.14
N PRO A 34 -16.40 -10.52 11.80
CA PRO A 34 -16.54 -9.66 10.62
C PRO A 34 -16.72 -10.46 9.33
N PRO A 35 -17.44 -9.92 8.32
CA PRO A 35 -17.57 -10.54 7.00
C PRO A 35 -16.22 -10.87 6.38
N GLY A 36 -16.09 -12.00 5.69
CA GLY A 36 -14.90 -12.34 4.92
C GLY A 36 -14.70 -11.40 3.73
N LEU A 37 -13.44 -11.14 3.38
CA LEU A 37 -13.05 -10.33 2.23
C LEU A 37 -12.43 -11.20 1.14
N THR A 38 -12.99 -11.14 -0.05
CA THR A 38 -12.41 -11.71 -1.27
C THR A 38 -11.87 -10.58 -2.15
N VAL A 39 -10.64 -10.72 -2.61
CA VAL A 39 -9.99 -9.80 -3.56
C VAL A 39 -9.86 -10.51 -4.89
N THR A 40 -10.31 -9.87 -5.97
CA THR A 40 -10.34 -10.47 -7.32
C THR A 40 -9.60 -9.57 -8.31
N CYS A 41 -8.77 -10.19 -9.17
CA CYS A 41 -8.12 -9.53 -10.29
C CYS A 41 -8.29 -10.41 -11.54
N GLY A 42 -9.04 -9.94 -12.52
CA GLY A 42 -9.38 -10.74 -13.70
C GLY A 42 -10.14 -12.03 -13.33
N GLU A 43 -9.57 -13.19 -13.63
CA GLU A 43 -10.14 -14.51 -13.30
C GLU A 43 -9.61 -15.08 -11.96
N GLU A 44 -8.61 -14.45 -11.38
CA GLU A 44 -7.97 -14.88 -10.13
C GLU A 44 -8.64 -14.20 -8.92
N SER A 45 -8.75 -14.94 -7.83
CA SER A 45 -9.26 -14.40 -6.57
C SER A 45 -8.63 -15.07 -5.36
N VAL A 46 -8.50 -14.31 -4.28
CA VAL A 46 -8.02 -14.80 -2.99
C VAL A 46 -8.94 -14.33 -1.88
N THR A 47 -9.10 -15.14 -0.84
CA THR A 47 -9.69 -14.69 0.43
C THR A 47 -8.59 -14.05 1.25
N ALA A 48 -8.72 -12.76 1.52
CA ALA A 48 -7.77 -12.02 2.35
C ALA A 48 -7.76 -12.59 3.79
N ALA A 49 -6.57 -12.65 4.37
CA ALA A 49 -6.42 -13.16 5.72
C ALA A 49 -6.97 -12.14 6.73
N LEU A 50 -7.95 -12.54 7.52
CA LEU A 50 -8.48 -11.71 8.62
C LEU A 50 -7.35 -11.41 9.62
N GLY A 51 -7.20 -10.14 9.93
CA GLY A 51 -6.24 -9.59 10.88
C GLY A 51 -6.87 -9.30 12.25
N SER A 52 -6.46 -8.19 12.84
CA SER A 52 -7.06 -7.70 14.09
C SER A 52 -8.47 -7.19 13.85
N PHE A 53 -9.35 -7.41 14.83
CA PHE A 53 -10.71 -6.89 14.77
C PHE A 53 -11.31 -6.66 16.16
N GLN A 54 -12.27 -5.75 16.22
CA GLN A 54 -13.21 -5.58 17.31
C GLN A 54 -14.61 -5.70 16.73
N TRP A 55 -15.40 -6.66 17.20
CA TRP A 55 -16.68 -7.00 16.62
C TRP A 55 -17.75 -7.22 17.68
N GLU A 56 -18.90 -6.59 17.50
CA GLU A 56 -20.06 -6.77 18.36
C GLU A 56 -21.22 -7.33 17.54
N TYR A 57 -21.88 -8.36 18.04
CA TYR A 57 -23.03 -8.96 17.36
C TYR A 57 -24.16 -9.32 18.35
N PRO A 58 -25.43 -9.20 17.92
CA PRO A 58 -26.59 -9.55 18.75
C PRO A 58 -26.76 -11.05 18.87
N GLN A 59 -27.26 -11.49 20.03
CA GLN A 59 -27.71 -12.87 20.31
C GLN A 59 -29.24 -12.99 20.28
N GLU A 60 -29.73 -14.22 20.21
CA GLU A 60 -31.18 -14.52 20.17
C GLU A 60 -31.93 -13.99 21.40
N ASP A 61 -31.30 -13.93 22.56
CA ASP A 61 -31.87 -13.39 23.80
C ASP A 61 -31.93 -11.86 23.87
N GLY A 62 -31.40 -11.17 22.84
CA GLY A 62 -31.32 -9.73 22.77
C GLY A 62 -30.11 -9.13 23.48
N THR A 63 -29.19 -9.95 23.97
CA THR A 63 -27.88 -9.47 24.46
C THR A 63 -26.91 -9.22 23.29
N THR A 64 -25.81 -8.53 23.55
CA THR A 64 -24.74 -8.30 22.58
C THR A 64 -23.44 -8.95 23.08
N VAL A 65 -22.74 -9.63 22.20
CA VAL A 65 -21.41 -10.20 22.45
C VAL A 65 -20.37 -9.35 21.74
N ALA A 66 -19.34 -8.95 22.48
CA ALA A 66 -18.15 -8.30 21.92
C ALA A 66 -17.00 -9.32 21.81
N VAL A 67 -16.39 -9.38 20.63
CA VAL A 67 -15.22 -10.21 20.34
C VAL A 67 -14.08 -9.32 19.89
N VAL A 68 -12.91 -9.51 20.51
CA VAL A 68 -11.68 -8.82 20.12
C VAL A 68 -10.65 -9.87 19.74
N SER A 69 -9.98 -9.66 18.63
CA SER A 69 -8.88 -10.51 18.18
C SER A 69 -7.70 -9.63 17.77
N ASP A 70 -6.54 -9.93 18.32
CA ASP A 70 -5.29 -9.32 17.90
C ASP A 70 -4.56 -10.27 16.93
N ALA A 71 -4.09 -9.74 15.83
CA ALA A 71 -3.28 -10.47 14.87
C ALA A 71 -1.88 -9.85 14.76
N VAL A 72 -0.96 -10.64 14.28
CA VAL A 72 0.41 -10.18 13.96
C VAL A 72 0.33 -9.17 12.79
N HIS A 73 1.17 -8.14 12.86
CA HIS A 73 1.26 -7.13 11.81
C HIS A 73 1.46 -7.77 10.42
N PRO A 74 0.84 -7.27 9.34
CA PRO A 74 1.02 -7.85 8.00
C PRO A 74 2.47 -8.06 7.60
N LEU A 75 3.37 -7.12 7.91
CA LEU A 75 4.79 -7.20 7.58
C LEU A 75 5.57 -8.30 8.34
N ASP A 76 5.03 -8.85 9.42
CA ASP A 76 5.61 -10.00 10.14
C ASP A 76 5.03 -11.36 9.67
N ARG A 77 4.26 -11.38 8.57
CA ARG A 77 3.55 -12.57 8.07
C ARG A 77 4.07 -13.02 6.70
N GLU A 78 5.37 -12.81 6.43
CA GLU A 78 6.00 -13.28 5.19
C GLU A 78 5.75 -14.77 4.95
N GLY A 79 5.22 -15.11 3.78
CA GLY A 79 4.87 -16.47 3.39
C GLY A 79 3.55 -17.03 3.96
N ASP A 80 2.89 -16.31 4.87
CA ASP A 80 1.61 -16.72 5.46
C ASP A 80 0.40 -15.99 4.86
N LEU A 81 0.62 -14.89 4.12
CA LEU A 81 -0.45 -14.16 3.47
C LEU A 81 -0.84 -14.81 2.13
N PRO A 82 -2.15 -14.82 1.79
CA PRO A 82 -2.59 -15.26 0.49
C PRO A 82 -2.05 -14.33 -0.61
N GLU A 83 -1.57 -14.88 -1.70
CA GLU A 83 -1.02 -14.13 -2.84
C GLU A 83 -2.01 -14.12 -3.99
N LEU A 84 -2.40 -12.92 -4.44
CA LEU A 84 -3.19 -12.69 -5.64
C LEU A 84 -2.23 -12.61 -6.84
N ALA A 85 -2.43 -13.47 -7.81
CA ALA A 85 -1.62 -13.46 -9.02
C ALA A 85 -2.06 -12.30 -9.94
N GLY A 86 -1.09 -11.56 -10.40
CA GLY A 86 -1.00 -10.59 -11.48
C GLY A 86 -2.21 -9.76 -11.91
N GLY A 87 -1.92 -8.58 -12.45
CA GLY A 87 -2.89 -7.67 -13.05
C GLY A 87 -2.64 -6.22 -12.67
N SER A 88 -3.44 -5.31 -13.23
CA SER A 88 -3.31 -3.87 -12.98
C SER A 88 -4.38 -3.31 -12.04
N GLN A 89 -5.52 -4.00 -11.91
CA GLN A 89 -6.65 -3.55 -11.11
C GLN A 89 -7.32 -4.72 -10.40
N ALA A 90 -7.70 -4.54 -9.15
CA ALA A 90 -8.41 -5.52 -8.35
C ALA A 90 -9.70 -4.94 -7.76
N THR A 91 -10.58 -5.83 -7.32
CA THR A 91 -11.86 -5.48 -6.68
C THR A 91 -12.02 -6.19 -5.34
N LEU A 92 -12.68 -5.49 -4.41
CA LEU A 92 -13.04 -6.00 -3.08
C LEU A 92 -14.47 -6.56 -3.12
N SER A 93 -14.68 -7.74 -2.53
CA SER A 93 -16.00 -8.34 -2.38
C SER A 93 -16.16 -8.94 -0.98
N TRP A 94 -17.29 -8.66 -0.33
CA TRP A 94 -17.56 -9.05 1.05
C TRP A 94 -18.56 -10.22 1.12
N ASP A 95 -18.29 -11.17 2.03
CA ASP A 95 -19.21 -12.30 2.31
C ASP A 95 -20.43 -11.88 3.14
N GLY A 96 -20.91 -10.65 2.95
CA GLY A 96 -21.99 -10.03 3.70
C GLY A 96 -22.18 -8.59 3.28
N PRO A 97 -22.86 -7.78 4.08
CA PRO A 97 -22.96 -6.34 3.84
C PRO A 97 -21.59 -5.68 3.79
N ALA A 98 -21.42 -4.79 2.80
CA ALA A 98 -20.21 -4.00 2.68
C ALA A 98 -20.02 -3.07 3.90
N PRO A 99 -18.78 -2.77 4.30
CA PRO A 99 -18.50 -1.77 5.33
C PRO A 99 -18.91 -0.37 4.88
N GLU A 100 -19.06 0.54 5.81
CA GLU A 100 -19.27 1.98 5.52
C GLU A 100 -17.97 2.66 5.13
N THR A 101 -16.86 2.26 5.76
CA THR A 101 -15.53 2.84 5.50
C THR A 101 -14.57 1.73 5.10
N VAL A 102 -13.79 2.01 4.05
CA VAL A 102 -12.67 1.16 3.61
C VAL A 102 -11.45 2.05 3.45
N VAL A 103 -10.35 1.69 4.10
CA VAL A 103 -9.02 2.27 3.89
C VAL A 103 -8.10 1.16 3.43
N LEU A 104 -7.46 1.33 2.28
CA LEU A 104 -6.49 0.41 1.74
C LEU A 104 -5.09 1.00 1.86
N CYS A 105 -4.20 0.25 2.49
CA CYS A 105 -2.78 0.60 2.61
C CYS A 105 -1.92 -0.48 1.97
N CYS A 106 -0.71 -0.13 1.55
CA CYS A 106 0.25 -1.10 1.06
C CYS A 106 1.70 -0.76 1.46
N TRP A 107 2.54 -1.79 1.38
CA TRP A 107 3.99 -1.72 1.54
C TRP A 107 4.67 -2.48 0.40
N PRO A 108 5.86 -2.04 -0.05
CA PRO A 108 6.65 -2.80 -1.01
C PRO A 108 7.24 -4.07 -0.39
N GLU A 109 7.68 -5.01 -1.24
CA GLU A 109 8.25 -6.31 -0.83
C GLU A 109 9.42 -6.18 0.15
N ASP A 110 10.24 -5.14 0.03
CA ASP A 110 11.41 -4.89 0.89
C ASP A 110 11.06 -4.43 2.31
N ALA A 111 9.79 -4.19 2.59
CA ALA A 111 9.30 -3.82 3.92
C ALA A 111 9.05 -5.02 4.86
N TRP A 112 9.21 -6.27 4.40
CA TRP A 112 9.05 -7.43 5.27
C TRP A 112 9.92 -7.34 6.52
N GLY A 113 9.30 -7.54 7.70
CA GLY A 113 9.96 -7.49 9.01
C GLY A 113 10.21 -6.08 9.55
N ASP A 114 9.89 -5.02 8.81
CA ASP A 114 10.01 -3.61 9.23
C ASP A 114 8.62 -3.02 9.53
N THR A 115 8.10 -3.33 10.72
CA THR A 115 6.75 -2.86 11.15
C THR A 115 6.67 -1.36 11.44
N ASP A 116 7.79 -0.66 11.47
CA ASP A 116 7.86 0.79 11.62
C ASP A 116 7.78 1.50 10.25
N ARG A 117 7.84 0.75 9.15
CA ARG A 117 7.73 1.30 7.79
C ARG A 117 6.35 1.94 7.57
N GLU A 118 6.34 3.18 7.15
CA GLU A 118 5.08 3.87 6.80
C GLU A 118 4.39 3.20 5.61
N ALA A 119 3.09 2.99 5.75
CA ALA A 119 2.24 2.48 4.67
C ALA A 119 1.91 3.58 3.67
N VAL A 120 1.80 3.21 2.41
CA VAL A 120 1.22 4.08 1.38
C VAL A 120 -0.27 3.81 1.27
N GLU A 121 -1.10 4.85 1.36
CA GLU A 121 -2.53 4.72 1.13
C GLU A 121 -2.81 4.57 -0.37
N VAL A 122 -3.62 3.57 -0.73
CA VAL A 122 -4.03 3.28 -2.11
C VAL A 122 -5.47 3.75 -2.28
N PRO A 123 -5.76 4.61 -3.27
CA PRO A 123 -7.12 5.07 -3.50
C PRO A 123 -8.04 3.91 -3.92
N VAL A 124 -9.25 3.88 -3.34
CA VAL A 124 -10.30 2.91 -3.66
C VAL A 124 -11.46 3.66 -4.30
N ASP A 125 -11.81 3.31 -5.54
CA ASP A 125 -12.97 3.86 -6.25
C ASP A 125 -14.11 2.84 -6.24
N GLY A 126 -15.11 3.10 -5.40
CA GLY A 126 -16.17 2.13 -5.13
C GLY A 126 -15.62 0.89 -4.42
N ASP A 127 -15.48 -0.20 -5.15
CA ASP A 127 -14.87 -1.47 -4.70
C ASP A 127 -13.56 -1.79 -5.43
N SER A 128 -13.12 -0.93 -6.35
CA SER A 128 -11.97 -1.15 -7.22
C SER A 128 -10.75 -0.34 -6.78
N PHE A 129 -9.56 -0.90 -6.97
CA PHE A 129 -8.29 -0.24 -6.66
C PHE A 129 -7.17 -0.71 -7.60
N PRO A 130 -6.15 0.12 -7.85
CA PRO A 130 -5.00 -0.26 -8.67
C PRO A 130 -4.07 -1.20 -7.89
N LEU A 131 -3.55 -2.24 -8.56
CA LEU A 131 -2.43 -3.02 -8.06
C LEU A 131 -1.13 -2.33 -8.47
N LEU A 132 -0.27 -2.06 -7.49
CA LEU A 132 1.03 -1.45 -7.74
C LEU A 132 1.99 -2.45 -8.39
N ALA A 133 2.83 -1.99 -9.33
CA ALA A 133 3.81 -2.81 -10.03
C ALA A 133 4.77 -3.51 -9.05
N GLY A 134 5.06 -4.80 -9.27
CA GLY A 134 5.85 -5.63 -8.37
C GLY A 134 5.03 -6.22 -7.22
N LEU A 135 5.71 -6.91 -6.31
CA LEU A 135 5.07 -7.52 -5.14
C LEU A 135 4.86 -6.47 -4.05
N HIS A 136 3.61 -6.36 -3.60
CA HIS A 136 3.23 -5.50 -2.47
C HIS A 136 2.41 -6.28 -1.45
N ILE A 137 2.54 -5.86 -0.20
CA ILE A 137 1.73 -6.31 0.92
C ILE A 137 0.60 -5.30 1.09
N TYR A 138 -0.64 -5.75 1.07
CA TYR A 138 -1.82 -4.90 1.21
C TYR A 138 -2.52 -5.17 2.53
N GLU A 139 -3.02 -4.10 3.16
CA GLU A 139 -3.92 -4.16 4.31
C GLU A 139 -5.18 -3.35 4.01
N VAL A 140 -6.33 -4.01 4.13
CA VAL A 140 -7.65 -3.37 4.07
C VAL A 140 -8.16 -3.20 5.48
N ARG A 141 -8.47 -1.97 5.88
CA ARG A 141 -9.14 -1.63 7.15
C ARG A 141 -10.57 -1.26 6.84
N ALA A 142 -11.50 -1.94 7.46
CA ALA A 142 -12.92 -1.80 7.19
C ALA A 142 -13.70 -1.55 8.48
N GLU A 143 -14.74 -0.71 8.41
CA GLU A 143 -15.57 -0.36 9.54
C GLU A 143 -17.06 -0.54 9.20
N TRP A 144 -17.81 -1.19 10.10
CA TRP A 144 -19.25 -1.37 10.02
C TRP A 144 -19.92 -0.58 11.15
N PRO A 145 -20.88 0.31 10.81
CA PRO A 145 -21.52 1.18 11.79
C PRO A 145 -22.38 0.40 12.78
N GLU A 146 -22.58 1.00 13.96
CA GLU A 146 -23.46 0.46 14.99
C GLU A 146 -24.91 0.25 14.49
N GLY A 147 -25.59 -0.72 15.08
CA GLY A 147 -27.02 -0.96 14.85
C GLY A 147 -27.33 -1.81 13.62
N GLN A 148 -26.37 -2.41 12.98
CA GLN A 148 -26.59 -3.39 11.92
C GLN A 148 -27.01 -4.77 12.51
N ALA A 149 -27.92 -5.45 11.81
CA ALA A 149 -28.39 -6.77 12.25
C ALA A 149 -27.32 -7.85 12.22
N ILE A 150 -26.29 -7.68 11.35
CA ILE A 150 -25.17 -8.63 11.24
C ILE A 150 -24.14 -8.47 12.37
N GLY A 151 -24.08 -7.31 12.99
CA GLY A 151 -23.03 -6.86 13.90
C GLY A 151 -22.39 -5.56 13.46
N SER A 152 -21.47 -5.04 14.27
CA SER A 152 -20.77 -3.77 14.05
C SER A 152 -19.35 -3.83 14.59
N GLY A 153 -18.47 -2.95 14.11
CA GLY A 153 -17.09 -2.88 14.57
C GLY A 153 -16.11 -2.62 13.44
N ASP A 154 -14.85 -2.92 13.69
CA ASP A 154 -13.76 -2.76 12.73
C ASP A 154 -12.99 -4.07 12.53
N ALA A 155 -12.39 -4.21 11.36
CA ALA A 155 -11.52 -5.33 11.04
C ALA A 155 -10.43 -4.95 10.05
N SER A 156 -9.28 -5.60 10.15
CA SER A 156 -8.23 -5.54 9.14
C SER A 156 -8.13 -6.87 8.37
N TYR A 157 -7.70 -6.79 7.12
CA TYR A 157 -7.49 -7.93 6.24
C TYR A 157 -6.19 -7.73 5.48
N ALA A 158 -5.41 -8.80 5.33
CA ALA A 158 -4.14 -8.70 4.64
C ALA A 158 -3.99 -9.75 3.53
N PHE A 159 -3.34 -9.36 2.46
CA PHE A 159 -2.96 -10.21 1.34
C PHE A 159 -1.72 -9.64 0.65
N THR A 160 -1.08 -10.45 -0.19
CA THR A 160 -0.05 -9.96 -1.11
C THR A 160 -0.61 -9.95 -2.53
N ALA A 161 -0.14 -9.03 -3.35
CA ALA A 161 -0.43 -9.05 -4.77
C ALA A 161 0.79 -8.61 -5.58
N ARG A 162 0.96 -9.24 -6.73
CA ARG A 162 1.98 -8.85 -7.69
C ARG A 162 1.30 -8.12 -8.84
N GLY A 163 1.30 -6.78 -8.77
CA GLY A 163 0.85 -5.99 -9.91
C GLY A 163 1.75 -6.19 -11.11
N GLU A 164 1.16 -6.30 -12.28
CA GLU A 164 1.92 -6.30 -13.52
C GLU A 164 2.58 -4.93 -13.71
N GLU A 165 3.82 -4.91 -14.17
CA GLU A 165 4.35 -3.74 -14.86
C GLU A 165 3.50 -3.63 -16.15
N GLY A 166 2.31 -3.09 -16.02
CA GLY A 166 1.49 -2.83 -17.20
C GLY A 166 2.27 -1.90 -18.11
N GLU A 167 2.28 -2.19 -19.41
CA GLU A 167 2.27 -1.11 -20.40
C GLU A 167 0.98 -0.30 -20.09
N THR A 168 1.05 0.49 -19.02
CA THR A 168 0.03 1.49 -18.78
C THR A 168 0.14 2.44 -19.96
N ASP A 169 -0.95 2.67 -20.67
CA ASP A 169 -1.09 3.70 -21.73
C ASP A 169 -0.92 5.12 -21.13
N VAL A 170 -0.25 5.18 -19.95
CA VAL A 170 0.13 6.37 -19.23
C VAL A 170 1.45 6.82 -19.79
N GLN A 171 1.43 7.91 -20.57
CA GLN A 171 2.63 8.52 -21.12
C GLN A 171 3.53 9.10 -20.02
N GLY A 172 2.94 9.29 -18.82
CA GLY A 172 3.61 9.87 -17.66
C GLY A 172 3.77 11.39 -17.77
N PRO A 173 4.60 11.98 -16.90
CA PRO A 173 4.78 13.43 -16.88
C PRO A 173 5.41 13.94 -18.20
N PRO A 174 5.16 15.21 -18.58
CA PRO A 174 5.72 15.84 -19.75
C PRO A 174 7.24 15.72 -19.81
N SER A 175 7.82 15.73 -21.01
CA SER A 175 9.28 15.68 -21.16
C SER A 175 9.97 16.96 -20.67
N LEU A 176 11.22 16.80 -20.19
CA LEU A 176 12.11 17.89 -19.81
C LEU A 176 13.36 17.85 -20.67
N THR A 177 13.66 18.96 -21.35
CA THR A 177 14.89 19.17 -22.11
C THR A 177 15.82 20.11 -21.34
N LEU A 178 17.05 19.67 -21.12
CA LEU A 178 18.15 20.45 -20.57
C LEU A 178 18.83 21.21 -21.70
N VAL A 179 19.03 22.51 -21.54
CA VAL A 179 19.62 23.36 -22.58
C VAL A 179 20.93 24.01 -22.08
N GLN A 180 22.03 23.72 -22.77
CA GLN A 180 23.34 24.31 -22.55
C GLN A 180 23.83 24.98 -23.85
N GLY A 181 23.59 26.27 -24.00
CA GLY A 181 23.89 26.98 -25.25
C GLY A 181 23.07 26.45 -26.42
N GLU A 182 23.70 25.77 -27.39
CA GLU A 182 23.03 25.16 -28.53
C GLU A 182 22.73 23.67 -28.30
N GLU A 183 23.31 23.07 -27.27
CA GLU A 183 23.08 21.63 -26.94
C GLU A 183 21.79 21.44 -26.21
N ARG A 184 21.12 20.30 -26.52
CA ARG A 184 19.85 19.89 -25.96
C ARG A 184 19.93 18.43 -25.55
N THR A 185 19.64 18.14 -24.29
CA THR A 185 19.68 16.79 -23.72
C THR A 185 18.35 16.52 -23.04
N GLU A 186 17.69 15.43 -23.39
CA GLU A 186 16.49 15.00 -22.67
C GLU A 186 16.91 14.46 -21.31
N ALA A 187 16.29 14.97 -20.23
CA ALA A 187 16.52 14.48 -18.87
C ALA A 187 15.97 13.05 -18.70
N TYR A 188 16.62 12.26 -17.84
CA TYR A 188 15.98 11.03 -17.35
C TYR A 188 14.63 11.39 -16.75
N ARG A 189 13.58 10.61 -17.05
CA ARG A 189 12.22 10.88 -16.64
C ARG A 189 11.65 9.68 -15.92
N ASN A 190 11.04 9.93 -14.75
CA ASN A 190 10.26 8.98 -13.97
C ASN A 190 9.16 9.75 -13.22
N PHE A 191 8.42 9.08 -12.32
CA PHE A 191 7.41 9.72 -11.48
C PHE A 191 7.13 8.89 -10.24
N PHE A 192 6.69 9.54 -9.17
CA PHE A 192 6.16 8.87 -7.98
C PHE A 192 4.69 8.55 -8.13
N TYR A 193 3.92 9.52 -8.56
CA TYR A 193 2.49 9.42 -8.75
C TYR A 193 2.13 10.10 -10.07
N TRP A 194 1.31 9.43 -10.87
CA TRP A 194 0.79 10.02 -12.10
C TRP A 194 -0.59 9.50 -12.42
N GLU A 195 -1.52 10.41 -12.71
CA GLU A 195 -2.87 10.10 -13.16
C GLU A 195 -3.06 10.54 -14.59
N GLU A 196 -3.51 9.63 -15.45
CA GLU A 196 -3.78 9.90 -16.86
C GLU A 196 -4.86 8.97 -17.38
N ASN A 197 -5.90 9.54 -18.05
CA ASN A 197 -7.00 8.80 -18.65
C ASN A 197 -7.76 7.87 -17.68
N GLY A 198 -7.85 8.24 -16.40
CA GLY A 198 -8.49 7.43 -15.35
C GLY A 198 -7.63 6.28 -14.83
N VAL A 199 -6.36 6.23 -15.24
CA VAL A 199 -5.35 5.33 -14.69
C VAL A 199 -4.46 6.11 -13.74
N CYS A 200 -4.35 5.62 -12.50
CA CYS A 200 -3.47 6.17 -11.47
C CYS A 200 -2.31 5.22 -11.26
N VAL A 201 -1.09 5.70 -11.38
CA VAL A 201 0.13 4.91 -11.19
C VAL A 201 0.99 5.51 -10.08
N ASN A 202 1.29 4.69 -9.08
CA ASN A 202 2.26 5.01 -8.04
C ASN A 202 3.52 4.16 -8.23
N ARG A 203 4.69 4.74 -7.97
CA ARG A 203 5.97 4.04 -8.06
C ARG A 203 6.85 4.37 -6.86
N THR A 204 7.57 3.37 -6.36
CA THR A 204 8.69 3.59 -5.45
C THR A 204 9.94 3.71 -6.31
N LEU A 205 10.69 4.80 -6.13
CA LEU A 205 11.93 5.04 -6.85
C LEU A 205 13.13 4.72 -5.94
N SER A 206 14.16 4.09 -6.51
CA SER A 206 15.45 3.97 -5.85
C SER A 206 16.10 5.34 -5.66
N ALA A 207 17.13 5.44 -4.80
CA ALA A 207 17.85 6.68 -4.63
C ALA A 207 18.51 7.14 -5.94
N PRO A 208 18.44 8.44 -6.25
CA PRO A 208 18.96 9.01 -7.51
C PRO A 208 20.45 8.81 -7.75
N SER A 209 21.23 8.55 -6.70
CA SER A 209 22.68 8.28 -6.78
C SER A 209 23.05 7.12 -7.69
N GLY A 210 22.14 6.14 -7.89
CA GLY A 210 22.33 4.98 -8.74
C GLY A 210 21.66 5.06 -10.12
N TRP A 211 21.01 6.16 -10.48
CA TRP A 211 20.32 6.27 -11.76
C TRP A 211 21.28 6.47 -12.95
N GLU A 212 20.99 5.81 -14.05
CA GLU A 212 21.66 6.02 -15.35
C GLU A 212 21.09 7.29 -16.02
N ALA A 213 21.31 8.42 -15.39
CA ALA A 213 20.83 9.70 -15.90
C ALA A 213 21.79 10.24 -16.99
N PRO A 214 21.29 10.96 -18.02
CA PRO A 214 22.14 11.62 -19.02
C PRO A 214 23.03 12.66 -18.35
N SER A 215 24.19 12.91 -18.92
CA SER A 215 25.13 13.92 -18.42
C SER A 215 25.13 15.18 -19.29
N VAL A 216 25.34 16.31 -18.63
CA VAL A 216 25.60 17.60 -19.24
C VAL A 216 27.02 18.08 -18.89
N GLN A 217 27.54 19.12 -19.56
CA GLN A 217 28.87 19.64 -19.28
C GLN A 217 28.90 20.41 -17.94
N ALA A 218 29.79 20.01 -17.04
CA ALA A 218 30.00 20.69 -15.77
C ALA A 218 30.52 22.13 -15.97
N GLY A 219 30.15 23.04 -15.08
CA GLY A 219 30.56 24.43 -15.12
C GLY A 219 29.89 25.29 -16.18
N VAL A 220 29.01 24.72 -17.02
CA VAL A 220 28.21 25.46 -18.00
C VAL A 220 26.76 25.56 -17.50
N PRO A 221 26.17 26.77 -17.49
CA PRO A 221 24.78 26.91 -17.04
C PRO A 221 23.79 26.08 -17.86
N VAL A 222 22.86 25.43 -17.17
CA VAL A 222 21.72 24.68 -17.73
C VAL A 222 20.46 25.46 -17.49
N THR A 223 19.62 25.58 -18.50
CA THR A 223 18.22 26.01 -18.38
C THR A 223 17.29 24.87 -18.77
N LEU A 224 16.03 24.97 -18.35
CA LEU A 224 15.01 23.91 -18.56
C LEU A 224 14.01 24.36 -19.63
N GLU A 225 13.69 23.45 -20.54
CA GLU A 225 12.56 23.59 -21.46
C GLU A 225 11.57 22.45 -21.20
N TRP A 226 10.44 22.78 -20.63
CA TRP A 226 9.35 21.86 -20.35
C TRP A 226 8.43 21.71 -21.56
N GLU A 227 8.03 20.49 -21.88
CA GLU A 227 6.96 20.27 -22.87
C GLU A 227 5.64 20.89 -22.38
N ARG A 228 5.39 20.82 -21.05
CA ARG A 228 4.35 21.54 -20.35
C ARG A 228 4.91 22.01 -19.01
N GLU A 229 4.80 23.29 -18.72
CA GLU A 229 5.29 23.90 -17.48
C GLU A 229 4.61 23.28 -16.25
N PRO A 230 5.35 22.84 -15.23
CA PRO A 230 4.79 22.42 -13.96
C PRO A 230 4.36 23.63 -13.13
N GLU A 231 3.51 23.40 -12.13
CA GLU A 231 3.05 24.42 -11.19
C GLU A 231 4.08 24.67 -10.09
N GLU A 232 4.77 23.62 -9.66
CA GLU A 232 5.83 23.70 -8.67
C GLU A 232 7.05 22.89 -9.10
N ILE A 233 8.24 23.41 -8.76
CA ILE A 233 9.51 22.72 -9.01
C ILE A 233 10.34 22.75 -7.72
N ARG A 234 10.81 21.57 -7.30
CA ARG A 234 11.81 21.40 -6.26
C ARG A 234 13.06 20.78 -6.87
N LEU A 235 14.25 21.28 -6.50
CA LEU A 235 15.54 20.80 -6.97
C LEU A 235 16.36 20.23 -5.81
N GLU A 236 16.88 19.05 -6.02
CA GLU A 236 17.87 18.41 -5.13
C GLU A 236 19.12 18.03 -5.92
N ARG A 237 20.24 17.85 -5.22
CA ARG A 237 21.41 17.14 -5.74
C ARG A 237 21.77 15.96 -4.86
N TRP A 238 22.21 14.89 -5.48
CA TRP A 238 22.58 13.64 -4.86
C TRP A 238 24.01 13.25 -5.23
N PRO A 239 24.83 12.75 -4.29
CA PRO A 239 26.20 12.32 -4.63
C PRO A 239 26.16 11.14 -5.60
N GLN A 240 26.90 11.22 -6.70
CA GLN A 240 26.94 10.18 -7.73
C GLN A 240 27.75 8.97 -7.25
N GLY A 241 27.21 7.73 -7.47
CA GLY A 241 27.91 6.48 -7.19
C GLY A 241 28.05 6.13 -5.70
N VAL A 242 27.30 6.80 -4.82
CA VAL A 242 27.21 6.45 -3.41
C VAL A 242 26.07 5.43 -3.23
N PRO A 243 26.25 4.36 -2.41
CA PRO A 243 25.17 3.43 -2.13
C PRO A 243 23.92 4.11 -1.57
N ASP A 244 22.73 3.62 -1.93
CA ASP A 244 21.44 4.24 -1.56
C ASP A 244 21.27 4.47 -0.05
N GLU A 245 21.76 3.53 0.76
CA GLU A 245 21.72 3.60 2.24
C GLU A 245 22.62 4.69 2.85
N GLU A 246 23.61 5.20 2.09
CA GLU A 246 24.54 6.24 2.50
C GLU A 246 24.26 7.58 1.79
N ALA A 247 23.48 7.55 0.70
CA ALA A 247 23.20 8.71 -0.10
C ALA A 247 22.14 9.61 0.56
N GLN A 248 22.43 10.91 0.62
CA GLN A 248 21.46 11.90 1.09
C GLN A 248 21.38 13.03 0.07
N GLY A 249 20.15 13.42 -0.28
CA GLY A 249 19.88 14.57 -1.12
C GLY A 249 20.10 15.88 -0.38
N GLU A 250 20.57 16.89 -1.10
CA GLU A 250 20.68 18.28 -0.62
C GLU A 250 19.72 19.16 -1.42
N ASP A 251 18.81 19.85 -0.74
CA ASP A 251 17.94 20.85 -1.38
C ASP A 251 18.75 21.99 -1.96
N LEU A 252 18.43 22.37 -3.18
CA LEU A 252 19.01 23.52 -3.85
C LEU A 252 17.93 24.53 -4.24
N PRO A 253 18.23 25.86 -4.17
CA PRO A 253 17.31 26.86 -4.69
C PRO A 253 17.26 26.76 -6.22
N TRP A 254 16.03 26.80 -6.79
CA TRP A 254 15.84 26.89 -8.23
C TRP A 254 15.50 28.33 -8.63
N GLU A 255 16.37 28.96 -9.41
CA GLU A 255 16.25 30.35 -9.87
C GLU A 255 16.18 30.49 -11.41
N GLY A 256 15.73 29.41 -12.10
CA GLY A 256 15.59 29.39 -13.56
C GLY A 256 16.83 28.93 -14.32
N SER A 257 17.98 28.81 -13.66
CA SER A 257 19.19 28.20 -14.21
C SER A 257 20.06 27.60 -13.12
N LEU A 258 20.84 26.59 -13.48
CA LEU A 258 21.77 25.89 -12.61
C LEU A 258 23.11 25.72 -13.31
N THR A 259 24.23 25.94 -12.59
CA THR A 259 25.57 25.56 -13.06
C THR A 259 25.98 24.27 -12.39
N PRO A 260 25.91 23.10 -13.09
CA PRO A 260 26.17 21.81 -12.48
C PRO A 260 27.65 21.58 -12.22
N GLU A 261 27.94 20.79 -11.16
CA GLU A 261 29.29 20.37 -10.76
C GLU A 261 29.44 18.86 -10.99
N THR A 262 30.65 18.39 -11.29
CA THR A 262 30.93 16.96 -11.42
C THR A 262 30.74 16.21 -10.12
N GLY A 263 30.34 14.90 -10.21
CA GLY A 263 30.12 14.03 -9.05
C GLY A 263 28.74 14.14 -8.39
N TRP A 264 27.83 14.86 -9.03
CA TRP A 264 26.47 15.02 -8.57
C TRP A 264 25.44 14.58 -9.62
N VAL A 265 24.35 14.01 -9.14
CA VAL A 265 23.09 13.83 -9.88
C VAL A 265 22.13 14.91 -9.41
N TYR A 266 21.61 15.69 -10.33
CA TYR A 266 20.61 16.73 -10.08
C TYR A 266 19.23 16.18 -10.35
N VAL A 267 18.30 16.39 -9.42
CA VAL A 267 16.95 15.84 -9.49
C VAL A 267 15.93 16.95 -9.34
N PHE A 268 15.09 17.08 -10.34
CA PHE A 268 13.91 17.95 -10.30
C PHE A 268 12.68 17.13 -9.96
N TYR A 269 11.95 17.56 -8.96
CA TYR A 269 10.59 17.13 -8.68
C TYR A 269 9.66 18.22 -9.21
N ALA A 270 8.79 17.85 -10.11
CA ALA A 270 7.90 18.79 -10.78
C ALA A 270 6.46 18.33 -10.61
N ASP A 271 5.61 19.20 -10.09
CA ASP A 271 4.24 18.92 -9.75
C ASP A 271 3.28 19.58 -10.73
N TRP A 272 2.27 18.79 -11.14
CA TRP A 272 1.10 19.24 -11.88
C TRP A 272 -0.14 18.92 -11.06
N GLU A 273 -0.97 19.93 -10.78
CA GLU A 273 -2.25 19.70 -10.09
C GLU A 273 -3.10 18.68 -10.89
N VAL A 274 -3.59 17.66 -10.18
CA VAL A 274 -4.46 16.67 -10.83
C VAL A 274 -5.79 17.30 -11.16
N GLN A 275 -6.07 17.46 -12.46
CA GLN A 275 -7.31 18.01 -13.00
C GLN A 275 -7.80 17.13 -14.14
N ASP A 276 -9.10 16.79 -14.12
CA ASP A 276 -9.75 15.97 -15.14
C ASP A 276 -9.04 14.63 -15.41
N GLY A 277 -8.47 14.01 -14.35
CA GLY A 277 -7.77 12.72 -14.46
C GLY A 277 -6.43 12.83 -15.20
N TRP A 278 -5.73 13.95 -15.07
CA TRP A 278 -4.38 14.16 -15.57
C TRP A 278 -3.56 15.02 -14.60
N GLY A 279 -2.35 14.57 -14.22
CA GLY A 279 -1.44 15.28 -13.33
C GLY A 279 -0.69 14.35 -12.39
N GLY A 280 0.10 14.93 -11.51
CA GLY A 280 0.92 14.19 -10.54
C GLY A 280 2.31 14.77 -10.36
N THR A 281 3.22 13.98 -9.79
CA THR A 281 4.61 14.38 -9.53
C THR A 281 5.58 13.64 -10.46
N GLY A 282 6.17 14.37 -11.38
CA GLY A 282 7.27 13.90 -12.23
C GLY A 282 8.63 14.06 -11.55
N VAL A 283 9.56 13.19 -11.88
CA VAL A 283 10.94 13.20 -11.38
C VAL A 283 11.90 13.15 -12.55
N TYR A 284 12.81 14.11 -12.61
CA TYR A 284 13.76 14.27 -13.71
C TYR A 284 15.17 14.34 -13.18
N ALA A 285 16.09 13.65 -13.81
CA ALA A 285 17.46 13.63 -13.36
C ALA A 285 18.47 13.80 -14.49
N PHE A 286 19.62 14.38 -14.15
CA PHE A 286 20.80 14.42 -14.99
C PHE A 286 22.08 14.47 -14.15
N GLY A 287 23.15 13.94 -14.69
CA GLY A 287 24.50 14.06 -14.13
C GLY A 287 25.28 15.22 -14.75
N ALA A 288 26.51 15.45 -14.26
CA ALA A 288 27.45 16.38 -14.86
C ALA A 288 28.83 15.73 -15.05
N GLU A 289 29.42 15.91 -16.23
CA GLU A 289 30.76 15.43 -16.59
C GLU A 289 31.65 16.56 -17.10
N GLU A 290 32.99 16.32 -17.14
CA GLU A 290 33.97 17.33 -17.58
C GLU A 290 33.86 17.70 -19.07
#